data_936b15e44288370ece72b4ed3debbeb7
#
_entry.id   936b15e44288370ece72b4ed3debbeb7
#
_cell.length_a   1.000
_cell.length_b   1.000
_cell.length_c   1.000
_cell.angle_alpha   90.00
_cell.angle_beta   90.00
_cell.angle_gamma   90.00
#
_symmetry.space_group_name_H-M   'P 1'
#
loop_
_entity.id
_entity.type
_entity.pdbx_description
1 polymer ?
#
loop_
_entity_poly.entity_id
_entity_poly.type
_entity_poly.pdbx_seq_one_letter_code
_entity_poly.pdbx_strand_id
1 'polypeptide(L)'
;KDLVISVIEGGNLKALKSQKIINMVPGQRTILYIVPEGTHITEEDVRNGKVLILLDSKDIENDLDQQKINLETTYSSYKEAEENLVIQKKQNESDLNQAQLKVTFAMMDIEKYFGSVIASQILNKKEKLVYSELLKDPKLGGEALNKKRQLENKIDLAKEELARAQDTVEWSSKLAEKGYVTKSELEADKLALQQKSVALEQVKLDYQLFIDYDFPRQIEELFSNYREAVAEYDRVKSKCQSRLIQAEANVKSRNATYILTKNRLETTMRNLENCTIRATQPGFVVYGTTGRFLSETPIQAGTTVRMYQELLNLPDFSTMGVEVKIHESNIEKVKQGLPATIKVDAFPGQIFTGKVESVALMPDPNMKWLNPDLNVYIAQISFDRSYDYLRPGMSAQVEITMNVLKNVLVIPLVAVNFKDGKAYVNVLNGKKIEAKQIEIGESNEREVEVKKGLKEGDIIVISAIGKVGETGKQAETKTQEKKEQETTPQATPQNSQPSSQQQQVQPQQPEQKTQSTEKSPGNIEKSNTTERQERPAGSRRQRTIPDESKQ
;
A
#
# COMPACT_ATOMS: atom_id res chain seq x y z
N LYS A 1 9.71 -19.85 -66.58
CA LYS A 1 8.75 -18.83 -66.10
C LYS A 1 9.02 -18.58 -64.62
N ASP A 2 8.74 -17.35 -64.13
CA ASP A 2 8.77 -17.08 -62.70
C ASP A 2 7.50 -17.63 -62.07
N LEU A 3 7.64 -18.34 -60.95
CA LEU A 3 6.52 -18.88 -60.17
C LEU A 3 6.41 -18.07 -58.89
N VAL A 4 5.28 -17.38 -58.74
CA VAL A 4 4.96 -16.63 -57.51
C VAL A 4 4.18 -17.57 -56.58
N ILE A 5 4.74 -17.78 -55.42
CA ILE A 5 4.08 -18.56 -54.36
C ILE A 5 3.36 -17.54 -53.47
N SER A 6 2.05 -17.54 -53.53
CA SER A 6 1.18 -16.63 -52.76
C SER A 6 0.09 -17.40 -52.04
N VAL A 7 -0.40 -16.81 -50.96
CA VAL A 7 -1.61 -17.25 -50.25
C VAL A 7 -2.67 -16.16 -50.37
N ILE A 8 -3.89 -16.53 -50.67
CA ILE A 8 -5.02 -15.62 -50.81
C ILE A 8 -5.97 -15.85 -49.65
N GLU A 9 -6.18 -14.83 -48.84
CA GLU A 9 -7.04 -14.90 -47.65
C GLU A 9 -7.98 -13.70 -47.61
N GLY A 10 -9.17 -13.92 -47.05
CA GLY A 10 -10.13 -12.85 -46.78
C GLY A 10 -9.85 -12.12 -45.50
N GLY A 11 -10.10 -10.83 -45.48
CA GLY A 11 -9.91 -10.01 -44.27
C GLY A 11 -10.81 -8.78 -44.25
N ASN A 12 -10.76 -8.05 -43.17
CA ASN A 12 -11.50 -6.81 -43.01
C ASN A 12 -10.56 -5.64 -42.77
N LEU A 13 -10.88 -4.49 -43.33
CA LEU A 13 -10.17 -3.26 -43.09
C LEU A 13 -10.35 -2.83 -41.63
N LYS A 14 -9.25 -2.45 -41.01
CA LYS A 14 -9.20 -1.98 -39.60
C LYS A 14 -8.17 -0.88 -39.45
N ALA A 15 -8.44 0.09 -38.59
CA ALA A 15 -7.41 1.00 -38.20
C ALA A 15 -6.35 0.26 -37.36
N LEU A 16 -5.09 0.34 -37.75
CA LEU A 16 -3.98 -0.31 -37.05
C LEU A 16 -3.68 0.37 -35.72
N LYS A 17 -3.94 1.69 -35.66
CA LYS A 17 -3.86 2.47 -34.43
C LYS A 17 -5.25 2.89 -34.00
N SER A 18 -5.62 2.60 -32.78
CA SER A 18 -6.88 3.03 -32.17
C SER A 18 -6.68 3.24 -30.69
N GLN A 19 -7.28 4.28 -30.14
CA GLN A 19 -7.29 4.54 -28.72
C GLN A 19 -8.65 4.19 -28.14
N LYS A 20 -8.65 3.26 -27.19
CA LYS A 20 -9.82 2.93 -26.40
C LYS A 20 -9.91 3.88 -25.22
N ILE A 21 -11.00 4.59 -25.10
CA ILE A 21 -11.32 5.46 -23.99
C ILE A 21 -12.18 4.68 -23.01
N ILE A 22 -11.65 4.50 -21.82
CA ILE A 22 -12.29 3.73 -20.75
C ILE A 22 -12.67 4.64 -19.58
N ASN A 23 -13.74 4.29 -18.87
CA ASN A 23 -14.11 4.98 -17.65
C ASN A 23 -13.13 4.66 -16.51
N MET A 24 -12.44 5.68 -15.99
CA MET A 24 -11.52 5.56 -14.86
C MET A 24 -12.16 5.91 -13.52
N VAL A 25 -13.42 6.40 -13.53
CA VAL A 25 -14.13 6.85 -12.32
C VAL A 25 -14.74 5.66 -11.59
N PRO A 26 -14.51 5.53 -10.29
CA PRO A 26 -15.07 4.45 -9.49
C PRO A 26 -16.60 4.52 -9.41
N GLY A 27 -17.22 3.34 -9.27
CA GLY A 27 -18.66 3.20 -9.12
C GLY A 27 -19.39 3.19 -10.47
N GLN A 28 -20.69 3.45 -10.39
CA GLN A 28 -21.55 3.61 -11.57
C GLN A 28 -21.76 5.10 -11.80
N ARG A 29 -21.59 5.55 -13.06
CA ARG A 29 -21.74 6.97 -13.44
C ARG A 29 -22.66 7.09 -14.64
N THR A 30 -23.49 8.10 -14.64
CA THR A 30 -24.37 8.41 -15.78
C THR A 30 -23.64 9.35 -16.73
N ILE A 31 -23.72 9.09 -18.01
CA ILE A 31 -23.17 9.97 -19.05
C ILE A 31 -24.14 11.16 -19.22
N LEU A 32 -23.65 12.36 -18.94
CA LEU A 32 -24.41 13.59 -19.16
C LEU A 32 -24.27 14.09 -20.61
N TYR A 33 -23.06 13.97 -21.15
CA TYR A 33 -22.74 14.38 -22.51
C TYR A 33 -21.78 13.39 -23.14
N ILE A 34 -21.98 13.11 -24.42
CA ILE A 34 -21.06 12.33 -25.27
C ILE A 34 -21.01 13.00 -26.65
N VAL A 35 -19.81 13.14 -27.18
CA VAL A 35 -19.62 13.69 -28.53
C VAL A 35 -20.32 12.79 -29.56
N PRO A 36 -21.00 13.34 -30.61
CA PRO A 36 -21.70 12.53 -31.60
C PRO A 36 -20.78 11.52 -32.29
N GLU A 37 -21.32 10.33 -32.56
CA GLU A 37 -20.60 9.29 -33.30
C GLU A 37 -20.24 9.75 -34.70
N GLY A 38 -19.07 9.33 -35.21
CA GLY A 38 -18.56 9.74 -36.51
C GLY A 38 -17.91 11.13 -36.52
N THR A 39 -17.87 11.85 -35.40
CA THR A 39 -17.16 13.12 -35.32
C THR A 39 -15.65 12.90 -35.52
N HIS A 40 -15.04 13.66 -36.40
CA HIS A 40 -13.59 13.69 -36.58
C HIS A 40 -12.94 14.60 -35.54
N ILE A 41 -12.08 14.07 -34.72
CA ILE A 41 -11.26 14.79 -33.74
C ILE A 41 -9.94 15.12 -34.41
N THR A 42 -9.67 16.42 -34.54
CA THR A 42 -8.45 16.93 -35.17
C THR A 42 -7.33 17.11 -34.14
N GLU A 43 -6.08 17.30 -34.63
CA GLU A 43 -4.97 17.66 -33.72
C GLU A 43 -5.20 18.98 -32.98
N GLU A 44 -5.93 19.93 -33.58
CA GLU A 44 -6.34 21.18 -32.92
C GLU A 44 -7.32 20.92 -31.79
N ASP A 45 -8.31 20.03 -32.00
CA ASP A 45 -9.25 19.62 -30.96
C ASP A 45 -8.54 18.99 -29.76
N VAL A 46 -7.49 18.18 -30.02
CA VAL A 46 -6.66 17.57 -28.97
C VAL A 46 -5.89 18.65 -28.20
N ARG A 47 -5.25 19.61 -28.88
CA ARG A 47 -4.53 20.70 -28.24
C ARG A 47 -5.46 21.61 -27.40
N ASN A 48 -6.67 21.82 -27.87
CA ASN A 48 -7.69 22.59 -27.16
C ASN A 48 -8.38 21.80 -26.04
N GLY A 49 -8.06 20.50 -25.89
CA GLY A 49 -8.64 19.65 -24.85
C GLY A 49 -10.15 19.43 -25.01
N LYS A 50 -10.62 19.20 -26.26
CA LYS A 50 -12.03 18.96 -26.55
C LYS A 50 -12.62 17.88 -25.69
N VAL A 51 -13.74 18.20 -25.05
CA VAL A 51 -14.46 17.25 -24.19
C VAL A 51 -15.16 16.21 -25.09
N LEU A 52 -14.88 14.94 -24.82
CA LEU A 52 -15.50 13.80 -25.48
C LEU A 52 -16.70 13.26 -24.70
N ILE A 53 -16.53 13.13 -23.39
CA ILE A 53 -17.55 12.63 -22.48
C ILE A 53 -17.55 13.45 -21.21
N LEU A 54 -18.75 13.74 -20.72
CA LEU A 54 -18.98 14.29 -19.39
C LEU A 54 -19.80 13.29 -18.59
N LEU A 55 -19.23 12.82 -17.49
CA LEU A 55 -19.90 11.95 -16.53
C LEU A 55 -20.52 12.79 -15.40
N ASP A 56 -21.54 12.27 -14.76
CA ASP A 56 -22.13 12.90 -13.58
C ASP A 56 -21.12 12.92 -12.42
N SER A 57 -20.76 14.14 -11.99
CA SER A 57 -19.74 14.42 -10.97
C SER A 57 -20.31 14.82 -9.62
N LYS A 58 -21.62 15.02 -9.51
CA LYS A 58 -22.26 15.68 -8.37
C LYS A 58 -21.95 15.01 -7.02
N ASP A 59 -21.98 13.69 -6.98
CA ASP A 59 -21.63 12.95 -5.76
C ASP A 59 -20.14 13.09 -5.39
N ILE A 60 -19.26 13.16 -6.42
CA ILE A 60 -17.82 13.33 -6.20
C ILE A 60 -17.51 14.75 -5.72
N GLU A 61 -18.23 15.75 -6.22
CA GLU A 61 -18.10 17.14 -5.76
C GLU A 61 -18.49 17.26 -4.28
N ASN A 62 -19.61 16.64 -3.87
CA ASN A 62 -20.02 16.59 -2.47
C ASN A 62 -18.99 15.85 -1.59
N ASP A 63 -18.46 14.71 -2.08
CA ASP A 63 -17.41 13.99 -1.37
C ASP A 63 -16.11 14.82 -1.29
N LEU A 64 -15.77 15.54 -2.36
CA LEU A 64 -14.60 16.43 -2.37
C LEU A 64 -14.69 17.49 -1.28
N ASP A 65 -15.84 18.14 -1.15
CA ASP A 65 -16.03 19.17 -0.12
C ASP A 65 -16.00 18.56 1.29
N GLN A 66 -16.57 17.38 1.49
CA GLN A 66 -16.43 16.65 2.76
C GLN A 66 -14.97 16.27 3.05
N GLN A 67 -14.20 15.84 2.05
CA GLN A 67 -12.79 15.50 2.23
C GLN A 67 -11.93 16.74 2.53
N LYS A 68 -12.26 17.92 2.00
CA LYS A 68 -11.61 19.19 2.35
C LYS A 68 -11.80 19.52 3.83
N ILE A 69 -13.04 19.42 4.33
CA ILE A 69 -13.36 19.64 5.76
C ILE A 69 -12.59 18.64 6.64
N ASN A 70 -12.60 17.37 6.26
CA ASN A 70 -11.86 16.32 6.97
C ASN A 70 -10.35 16.59 7.00
N LEU A 71 -9.77 17.08 5.88
CA LEU A 71 -8.36 17.44 5.81
C LEU A 71 -8.02 18.55 6.80
N GLU A 72 -8.84 19.62 6.85
CA GLU A 72 -8.63 20.74 7.77
C GLU A 72 -8.70 20.29 9.23
N THR A 73 -9.67 19.44 9.55
CA THR A 73 -9.83 18.87 10.90
C THR A 73 -8.62 18.02 11.31
N THR A 74 -8.14 17.16 10.41
CA THR A 74 -6.98 16.31 10.68
C THR A 74 -5.68 17.11 10.73
N TYR A 75 -5.55 18.16 9.92
CA TYR A 75 -4.42 19.09 9.98
C TYR A 75 -4.37 19.84 11.30
N SER A 76 -5.50 20.38 11.75
CA SER A 76 -5.61 21.06 13.06
C SER A 76 -5.24 20.11 14.21
N SER A 77 -5.72 18.87 14.19
CA SER A 77 -5.38 17.86 15.18
C SER A 77 -3.88 17.47 15.16
N TYR A 78 -3.27 17.45 13.98
CA TYR A 78 -1.84 17.23 13.84
C TYR A 78 -1.04 18.41 14.44
N LYS A 79 -1.44 19.66 14.14
CA LYS A 79 -0.80 20.87 14.70
C LYS A 79 -0.94 20.96 16.20
N GLU A 80 -2.11 20.64 16.76
CA GLU A 80 -2.32 20.54 18.19
C GLU A 80 -1.37 19.53 18.84
N ALA A 81 -1.17 18.38 18.23
CA ALA A 81 -0.24 17.38 18.75
C ALA A 81 1.23 17.85 18.70
N GLU A 82 1.64 18.60 17.67
CA GLU A 82 2.97 19.23 17.58
C GLU A 82 3.19 20.23 18.73
N GLU A 83 2.23 21.14 18.94
CA GLU A 83 2.32 22.12 20.03
C GLU A 83 2.34 21.44 21.40
N ASN A 84 1.53 20.41 21.61
CA ASN A 84 1.53 19.62 22.83
C ASN A 84 2.88 18.93 23.09
N LEU A 85 3.57 18.46 22.03
CA LEU A 85 4.93 17.92 22.14
C LEU A 85 5.93 18.99 22.61
N VAL A 86 5.84 20.21 22.07
CA VAL A 86 6.69 21.34 22.49
C VAL A 86 6.46 21.69 23.97
N ILE A 87 5.19 21.76 24.37
CA ILE A 87 4.82 22.02 25.78
C ILE A 87 5.36 20.91 26.67
N GLN A 88 5.19 19.63 26.28
CA GLN A 88 5.69 18.50 27.08
C GLN A 88 7.21 18.49 27.21
N LYS A 89 7.97 18.89 26.17
CA LYS A 89 9.43 19.04 26.24
C LYS A 89 9.83 20.06 27.25
N LYS A 90 9.20 21.24 27.24
CA LYS A 90 9.46 22.31 28.22
C LYS A 90 9.11 21.89 29.64
N GLN A 91 7.99 21.20 29.83
CA GLN A 91 7.59 20.68 31.13
C GLN A 91 8.58 19.64 31.66
N ASN A 92 9.03 18.72 30.81
CA ASN A 92 10.04 17.72 31.16
C ASN A 92 11.37 18.36 31.57
N GLU A 93 11.80 19.39 30.87
CA GLU A 93 13.00 20.17 31.22
C GLU A 93 12.85 20.83 32.59
N SER A 94 11.71 21.44 32.86
CA SER A 94 11.41 22.05 34.17
C SER A 94 11.42 21.02 35.31
N ASP A 95 10.72 19.88 35.11
CA ASP A 95 10.63 18.79 36.09
C ASP A 95 12.05 18.23 36.41
N LEU A 96 12.88 18.02 35.37
CA LEU A 96 14.26 17.55 35.52
C LEU A 96 15.13 18.56 36.28
N ASN A 97 15.06 19.85 35.95
CA ASN A 97 15.81 20.91 36.63
C ASN A 97 15.41 20.99 38.10
N GLN A 98 14.11 20.89 38.42
CA GLN A 98 13.64 20.88 39.81
C GLN A 98 14.18 19.67 40.60
N ALA A 99 14.15 18.47 39.99
CA ALA A 99 14.69 17.27 40.62
C ALA A 99 16.20 17.34 40.78
N GLN A 100 16.94 17.91 39.83
CA GLN A 100 18.39 18.14 39.90
C GLN A 100 18.74 19.10 41.00
N LEU A 101 17.97 20.19 41.21
CA LEU A 101 18.18 21.14 42.30
C LEU A 101 18.05 20.47 43.67
N LYS A 102 17.10 19.53 43.86
CA LYS A 102 16.96 18.76 45.10
C LYS A 102 18.21 17.94 45.39
N VAL A 103 18.81 17.30 44.37
CA VAL A 103 20.08 16.56 44.51
C VAL A 103 21.19 17.51 44.92
N THR A 104 21.26 18.68 44.28
CA THR A 104 22.28 19.71 44.59
C THR A 104 22.14 20.22 46.03
N PHE A 105 20.93 20.50 46.49
CA PHE A 105 20.69 20.92 47.87
C PHE A 105 21.07 19.85 48.89
N ALA A 106 20.65 18.60 48.68
CA ALA A 106 21.02 17.49 49.54
C ALA A 106 22.56 17.29 49.59
N MET A 107 23.27 17.52 48.47
CA MET A 107 24.72 17.50 48.41
C MET A 107 25.33 18.67 49.21
N MET A 108 24.77 19.87 49.07
CA MET A 108 25.21 21.05 49.84
C MET A 108 25.00 20.86 51.34
N ASP A 109 23.94 20.20 51.79
CA ASP A 109 23.70 19.88 53.19
C ASP A 109 24.78 18.93 53.75
N ILE A 110 25.21 17.94 52.97
CA ILE A 110 26.36 17.07 53.31
C ILE A 110 27.66 17.91 53.38
N GLU A 111 27.91 18.78 52.40
CA GLU A 111 29.09 19.65 52.40
C GLU A 111 29.12 20.63 53.61
N LYS A 112 27.97 21.19 53.95
CA LYS A 112 27.81 22.06 55.10
C LYS A 112 28.16 21.35 56.42
N TYR A 113 27.76 20.08 56.55
CA TYR A 113 27.97 19.28 57.73
C TYR A 113 29.43 18.79 57.89
N PHE A 114 30.03 18.28 56.81
CA PHE A 114 31.35 17.65 56.79
C PHE A 114 32.50 18.53 56.29
N GLY A 115 32.19 19.61 55.59
CA GLY A 115 33.14 20.33 54.73
C GLY A 115 33.29 19.66 53.33
N SER A 116 33.66 20.45 52.31
CA SER A 116 33.70 20.04 50.92
C SER A 116 34.67 18.88 50.65
N VAL A 117 35.80 18.79 51.37
CA VAL A 117 36.81 17.74 51.11
C VAL A 117 36.32 16.37 51.55
N ILE A 118 35.75 16.23 52.71
CA ILE A 118 35.23 14.98 53.26
C ILE A 118 33.94 14.60 52.47
N ALA A 119 33.07 15.56 52.22
CA ALA A 119 31.84 15.33 51.43
C ALA A 119 32.14 14.70 50.05
N SER A 120 33.12 15.24 49.33
CA SER A 120 33.51 14.71 48.02
C SER A 120 34.14 13.30 48.10
N GLN A 121 34.91 13.02 49.13
CA GLN A 121 35.50 11.69 49.34
C GLN A 121 34.45 10.63 49.67
N ILE A 122 33.46 10.98 50.50
CA ILE A 122 32.39 10.07 50.90
C ILE A 122 31.42 9.79 49.72
N LEU A 123 31.05 10.82 48.99
CA LEU A 123 30.15 10.67 47.82
C LEU A 123 30.78 9.80 46.70
N ASN A 124 32.12 9.80 46.60
CA ASN A 124 32.84 8.99 45.60
C ASN A 124 33.17 7.57 46.10
N LYS A 125 33.16 7.29 47.44
CA LYS A 125 33.43 5.97 48.00
C LYS A 125 32.14 5.18 48.20
N LYS A 126 32.08 3.98 47.60
CA LYS A 126 30.97 3.02 47.79
C LYS A 126 31.10 2.13 49.03
N GLU A 127 32.11 2.34 49.85
CA GLU A 127 32.40 1.51 51.02
C GLU A 127 31.62 1.97 52.25
N LYS A 128 31.36 1.03 53.17
CA LYS A 128 30.69 1.28 54.46
C LYS A 128 31.48 2.31 55.24
N LEU A 129 30.87 3.43 55.59
CA LEU A 129 31.48 4.51 56.37
C LEU A 129 31.74 4.04 57.79
N VAL A 130 32.97 4.17 58.25
CA VAL A 130 33.32 3.96 59.65
C VAL A 130 33.30 5.33 60.36
N TYR A 131 32.23 5.64 61.08
CA TYR A 131 31.93 6.94 61.65
C TYR A 131 33.04 7.44 62.63
N SER A 132 33.66 6.52 63.38
CA SER A 132 34.75 6.83 64.30
C SER A 132 36.02 7.28 63.57
N GLU A 133 36.29 6.84 62.37
CA GLU A 133 37.42 7.27 61.55
C GLU A 133 37.21 8.67 60.97
N LEU A 134 35.99 8.97 60.57
CA LEU A 134 35.63 10.28 60.03
C LEU A 134 35.81 11.39 61.06
N LEU A 135 35.46 11.13 62.33
CA LEU A 135 35.67 12.09 63.43
C LEU A 135 37.14 12.37 63.74
N LYS A 136 38.04 11.44 63.39
CA LYS A 136 39.51 11.59 63.62
C LYS A 136 40.22 12.18 62.39
N ASP A 137 39.53 12.27 61.24
CA ASP A 137 40.15 12.78 60.01
C ASP A 137 40.48 14.29 60.18
N PRO A 138 41.73 14.69 59.94
CA PRO A 138 42.14 16.08 60.05
C PRO A 138 41.49 17.00 59.00
N LYS A 139 40.88 16.43 57.98
CA LYS A 139 40.15 17.16 56.91
C LYS A 139 38.68 17.38 57.26
N LEU A 140 38.21 16.87 58.41
CA LEU A 140 36.83 17.13 58.85
C LEU A 140 36.64 18.64 59.04
N GLY A 141 35.51 19.11 58.43
CA GLY A 141 35.14 20.54 58.52
C GLY A 141 33.68 20.71 58.90
N GLY A 142 33.13 21.84 58.53
CA GLY A 142 31.71 22.15 58.66
C GLY A 142 31.18 22.16 60.12
N GLU A 143 29.86 21.86 60.20
CA GLU A 143 29.15 21.88 61.50
C GLU A 143 29.61 20.76 62.43
N ALA A 144 29.99 19.61 61.91
CA ALA A 144 30.46 18.48 62.70
C ALA A 144 31.73 18.80 63.44
N LEU A 145 32.73 19.45 62.82
CA LEU A 145 33.97 19.89 63.46
C LEU A 145 33.68 20.96 64.49
N ASN A 146 32.83 21.94 64.20
CA ASN A 146 32.48 22.99 65.14
C ASN A 146 31.83 22.40 66.40
N LYS A 147 30.90 21.50 66.30
CA LYS A 147 30.22 20.83 67.39
C LYS A 147 31.21 20.02 68.23
N LYS A 148 32.08 19.26 67.59
CA LYS A 148 33.13 18.49 68.22
C LYS A 148 34.04 19.42 69.08
N ARG A 149 34.57 20.48 68.46
CA ARG A 149 35.43 21.47 69.17
C ARG A 149 34.74 22.17 70.36
N GLN A 150 33.46 22.52 70.19
CA GLN A 150 32.67 23.11 71.25
C GLN A 150 32.57 22.18 72.49
N LEU A 151 32.34 20.88 72.25
CA LEU A 151 32.26 19.89 73.30
C LEU A 151 33.64 19.61 73.93
N GLU A 152 34.69 19.50 73.10
CA GLU A 152 36.08 19.36 73.58
C GLU A 152 36.49 20.57 74.46
N ASN A 153 36.24 21.81 74.05
CA ASN A 153 36.50 23.01 74.77
C ASN A 153 35.74 23.08 76.16
N LYS A 154 34.47 22.60 76.15
CA LYS A 154 33.69 22.50 77.40
C LYS A 154 34.29 21.49 78.36
N ILE A 155 34.79 20.34 77.86
CA ILE A 155 35.48 19.36 78.69
C ILE A 155 36.75 19.95 79.32
N ASP A 156 37.53 20.64 78.46
CA ASP A 156 38.78 21.22 78.95
C ASP A 156 38.55 22.35 80.02
N LEU A 157 37.52 23.20 79.78
CA LEU A 157 37.11 24.20 80.77
C LEU A 157 36.64 23.54 82.07
N ALA A 158 35.77 22.50 81.99
CA ALA A 158 35.29 21.79 83.17
C ALA A 158 36.45 21.07 83.96
N LYS A 159 37.47 20.54 83.21
CA LYS A 159 38.67 19.98 83.83
C LYS A 159 39.46 21.03 84.60
N GLU A 160 39.66 22.23 83.99
CA GLU A 160 40.35 23.33 84.66
C GLU A 160 39.59 23.80 85.91
N GLU A 161 38.25 23.91 85.81
CA GLU A 161 37.43 24.31 86.97
C GLU A 161 37.48 23.26 88.07
N LEU A 162 37.48 21.96 87.72
CA LEU A 162 37.65 20.88 88.69
C LEU A 162 39.04 20.94 89.37
N ALA A 163 40.10 21.12 88.55
CA ALA A 163 41.46 21.28 89.13
C ALA A 163 41.56 22.43 90.11
N ARG A 164 41.02 23.60 89.79
CA ARG A 164 40.96 24.75 90.70
C ARG A 164 40.18 24.42 91.97
N ALA A 165 39.04 23.73 91.86
CA ALA A 165 38.25 23.32 93.03
C ALA A 165 39.00 22.26 93.87
N GLN A 166 39.79 21.37 93.25
CA GLN A 166 40.68 20.44 93.96
C GLN A 166 41.78 21.17 94.76
N ASP A 167 42.46 22.10 94.06
CA ASP A 167 43.49 22.94 94.75
C ASP A 167 42.91 23.71 95.94
N THR A 168 41.69 24.29 95.77
CA THR A 168 40.99 25.00 96.82
C THR A 168 40.72 24.12 98.05
N VAL A 169 40.17 22.92 97.83
CA VAL A 169 39.91 21.93 98.88
C VAL A 169 41.19 21.48 99.56
N GLU A 170 42.28 21.26 98.78
CA GLU A 170 43.58 20.87 99.33
C GLU A 170 44.13 21.98 100.28
N TRP A 171 44.08 23.25 99.84
CA TRP A 171 44.45 24.38 100.61
C TRP A 171 43.56 24.56 101.86
N SER A 172 42.24 24.54 101.73
CA SER A 172 41.28 24.64 102.80
C SER A 172 41.44 23.51 103.81
N SER A 173 41.75 22.29 103.35
CA SER A 173 42.03 21.14 104.23
C SER A 173 43.29 21.38 105.11
N LYS A 174 44.41 21.82 104.44
CA LYS A 174 45.66 22.14 105.14
C LYS A 174 45.49 23.29 106.16
N LEU A 175 44.66 24.30 105.84
CA LEU A 175 44.35 25.40 106.72
C LEU A 175 43.38 24.99 107.84
N ALA A 176 42.42 24.08 107.59
CA ALA A 176 41.53 23.56 108.64
C ALA A 176 42.28 22.71 109.68
N GLU A 177 43.28 21.91 109.23
CA GLU A 177 44.17 21.18 110.14
C GLU A 177 44.93 22.13 111.13
N LYS A 178 45.25 23.37 110.69
CA LYS A 178 45.89 24.38 111.48
C LYS A 178 44.92 25.33 112.23
N GLY A 179 43.62 25.11 112.11
CA GLY A 179 42.57 25.85 112.77
C GLY A 179 42.20 27.21 112.14
N TYR A 180 42.68 27.52 110.93
CA TYR A 180 42.44 28.81 110.26
C TYR A 180 41.16 28.86 109.41
N VAL A 181 40.55 27.72 109.12
CA VAL A 181 39.31 27.59 108.32
C VAL A 181 38.30 26.76 109.13
N THR A 182 37.02 27.12 109.10
CA THR A 182 35.95 26.40 109.80
C THR A 182 35.58 25.09 109.10
N LYS A 183 35.05 24.09 109.84
CA LYS A 183 34.57 22.83 109.23
C LYS A 183 33.48 23.07 108.20
N SER A 184 32.61 24.06 108.35
CA SER A 184 31.54 24.43 107.47
C SER A 184 32.08 24.96 106.12
N GLU A 185 33.14 25.77 106.15
CA GLU A 185 33.80 26.27 104.91
C GLU A 185 34.49 25.14 104.16
N LEU A 186 35.20 24.23 104.87
CA LEU A 186 35.78 23.05 104.19
C LEU A 186 34.70 22.13 103.57
N GLU A 187 33.56 21.91 104.21
CA GLU A 187 32.46 21.14 103.66
C GLU A 187 31.82 21.86 102.48
N ALA A 188 31.72 23.20 102.48
CA ALA A 188 31.26 23.98 101.34
C ALA A 188 32.19 23.81 100.08
N ASP A 189 33.54 23.85 100.33
CA ASP A 189 34.54 23.66 99.28
C ASP A 189 34.50 22.21 98.71
N LYS A 190 34.33 21.21 99.58
CA LYS A 190 34.13 19.81 99.15
C LYS A 190 32.87 19.64 98.31
N LEU A 191 31.76 20.28 98.68
CA LEU A 191 30.52 20.28 97.89
C LEU A 191 30.74 20.96 96.56
N ALA A 192 31.47 22.10 96.57
CA ALA A 192 31.83 22.77 95.32
C ALA A 192 32.68 21.86 94.39
N LEU A 193 33.68 21.13 94.96
CA LEU A 193 34.47 20.13 94.24
C LEU A 193 33.57 19.04 93.61
N GLN A 194 32.65 18.50 94.45
CA GLN A 194 31.70 17.47 93.97
C GLN A 194 30.82 18.00 92.83
N GLN A 195 30.31 19.23 92.93
CA GLN A 195 29.54 19.87 91.85
C GLN A 195 30.35 20.01 90.57
N LYS A 196 31.63 20.39 90.62
CA LYS A 196 32.53 20.49 89.47
C LYS A 196 32.89 19.12 88.91
N SER A 197 33.00 18.07 89.74
CA SER A 197 33.20 16.70 89.33
C SER A 197 31.98 16.18 88.50
N VAL A 198 30.77 16.41 89.03
CA VAL A 198 29.51 16.04 88.29
C VAL A 198 29.36 16.83 87.00
N ALA A 199 29.72 18.13 87.02
CA ALA A 199 29.68 18.95 85.82
C ALA A 199 30.63 18.43 84.73
N LEU A 200 31.84 17.99 85.05
CA LEU A 200 32.79 17.41 84.13
C LEU A 200 32.24 16.05 83.55
N GLU A 201 31.67 15.23 84.43
CA GLU A 201 31.08 13.98 84.04
C GLU A 201 29.92 14.19 83.04
N GLN A 202 29.07 15.17 83.34
CA GLN A 202 27.96 15.52 82.41
C GLN A 202 28.48 15.95 81.05
N VAL A 203 29.47 16.80 80.94
CA VAL A 203 30.01 17.24 79.64
C VAL A 203 30.70 16.09 78.89
N LYS A 204 31.37 15.15 79.64
CA LYS A 204 31.94 13.94 79.06
C LYS A 204 30.83 13.02 78.45
N LEU A 205 29.73 12.87 79.17
CA LEU A 205 28.57 12.11 78.65
C LEU A 205 27.95 12.77 77.41
N ASP A 206 27.82 14.11 77.43
CA ASP A 206 27.35 14.85 76.24
C ASP A 206 28.26 14.64 75.01
N TYR A 207 29.60 14.60 75.24
CA TYR A 207 30.56 14.31 74.17
C TYR A 207 30.44 12.86 73.65
N GLN A 208 30.27 11.89 74.57
CA GLN A 208 30.03 10.49 74.16
C GLN A 208 28.73 10.33 73.41
N LEU A 209 27.63 10.97 73.84
CA LEU A 209 26.36 10.98 73.23
C LEU A 209 26.45 11.52 71.79
N PHE A 210 27.20 12.57 71.60
CA PHE A 210 27.48 13.16 70.29
C PHE A 210 28.21 12.15 69.38
N ILE A 211 29.27 11.50 69.87
CA ILE A 211 30.07 10.56 69.05
C ILE A 211 29.33 9.30 68.73
N ASP A 212 28.63 8.72 69.71
CA ASP A 212 28.06 7.39 69.58
C ASP A 212 26.68 7.42 68.92
N TYR A 213 25.94 8.53 69.04
CA TYR A 213 24.54 8.57 68.54
C TYR A 213 24.26 9.77 67.64
N ASP A 214 24.53 11.01 68.04
CA ASP A 214 24.11 12.18 67.30
C ASP A 214 24.82 12.27 65.94
N PHE A 215 26.13 12.09 65.93
CA PHE A 215 26.93 12.16 64.69
C PHE A 215 26.62 11.06 63.72
N PRO A 216 26.55 9.77 64.07
CA PRO A 216 26.11 8.70 63.14
C PRO A 216 24.71 8.91 62.64
N ARG A 217 23.78 9.31 63.49
CA ARG A 217 22.40 9.57 63.10
C ARG A 217 22.31 10.69 62.07
N GLN A 218 22.97 11.79 62.29
CA GLN A 218 22.95 12.93 61.36
C GLN A 218 23.55 12.56 59.98
N ILE A 219 24.57 11.72 59.98
CA ILE A 219 25.17 11.17 58.75
C ILE A 219 24.18 10.37 57.99
N GLU A 220 23.56 9.39 58.65
CA GLU A 220 22.59 8.52 57.99
C GLU A 220 21.38 9.31 57.44
N GLU A 221 20.94 10.34 58.18
CA GLU A 221 19.86 11.21 57.73
C GLU A 221 20.24 11.98 56.45
N LEU A 222 21.41 12.63 56.42
CA LEU A 222 21.91 13.40 55.29
C LEU A 222 22.13 12.50 54.07
N PHE A 223 22.71 11.32 54.26
CA PHE A 223 22.90 10.36 53.17
C PHE A 223 21.61 9.75 52.68
N SER A 224 20.65 9.49 53.56
CA SER A 224 19.33 9.00 53.16
C SER A 224 18.63 10.05 52.30
N ASN A 225 18.68 11.33 52.72
CA ASN A 225 18.08 12.42 51.94
C ASN A 225 18.74 12.58 50.58
N TYR A 226 20.08 12.49 50.51
CA TYR A 226 20.79 12.53 49.22
C TYR A 226 20.43 11.35 48.31
N ARG A 227 20.44 10.11 48.82
CA ARG A 227 20.05 8.92 48.09
C ARG A 227 18.62 9.00 47.59
N GLU A 228 17.70 9.49 48.42
CA GLU A 228 16.30 9.70 48.03
C GLU A 228 16.18 10.77 46.93
N ALA A 229 16.92 11.88 47.02
CA ALA A 229 16.93 12.91 45.98
C ALA A 229 17.46 12.38 44.64
N VAL A 230 18.52 11.55 44.66
CA VAL A 230 19.05 10.90 43.45
C VAL A 230 18.05 9.91 42.88
N ALA A 231 17.43 9.07 43.69
CA ALA A 231 16.42 8.13 43.27
C ALA A 231 15.19 8.84 42.67
N GLU A 232 14.79 9.98 43.28
CA GLU A 232 13.70 10.80 42.75
C GLU A 232 14.07 11.42 41.38
N TYR A 233 15.28 11.91 41.24
CA TYR A 233 15.77 12.41 39.95
C TYR A 233 15.68 11.33 38.85
N ASP A 234 16.11 10.09 39.15
CA ASP A 234 16.03 8.98 38.22
C ASP A 234 14.58 8.58 37.88
N ARG A 235 13.68 8.61 38.89
CA ARG A 235 12.23 8.40 38.68
C ARG A 235 11.63 9.48 37.77
N VAL A 236 11.94 10.77 38.06
CA VAL A 236 11.48 11.90 37.23
C VAL A 236 12.02 11.77 35.79
N LYS A 237 13.31 11.46 35.64
CA LYS A 237 13.96 11.25 34.34
C LYS A 237 13.24 10.18 33.51
N SER A 238 12.96 9.03 34.11
CA SER A 238 12.24 7.92 33.45
C SER A 238 10.80 8.32 33.06
N LYS A 239 10.12 9.05 33.98
CA LYS A 239 8.75 9.56 33.72
C LYS A 239 8.73 10.59 32.59
N CYS A 240 9.69 11.50 32.53
CA CYS A 240 9.84 12.48 31.45
C CYS A 240 10.11 11.81 30.11
N GLN A 241 10.96 10.80 30.09
CA GLN A 241 11.23 10.01 28.88
C GLN A 241 9.99 9.28 28.38
N SER A 242 9.21 8.66 29.27
CA SER A 242 7.97 7.99 28.92
C SER A 242 6.94 8.96 28.32
N ARG A 243 6.76 10.13 28.95
CA ARG A 243 5.85 11.18 28.45
C ARG A 243 6.29 11.72 27.10
N LEU A 244 7.60 11.89 26.88
CA LEU A 244 8.14 12.33 25.59
C LEU A 244 7.84 11.34 24.49
N ILE A 245 8.12 10.05 24.72
CA ILE A 245 7.82 8.96 23.76
C ILE A 245 6.32 8.94 23.42
N GLN A 246 5.47 9.10 24.42
CA GLN A 246 4.01 9.12 24.22
C GLN A 246 3.57 10.33 23.37
N ALA A 247 4.11 11.52 23.65
CA ALA A 247 3.81 12.72 22.87
C ALA A 247 4.31 12.60 21.42
N GLU A 248 5.51 12.08 21.20
CA GLU A 248 6.06 11.82 19.86
C GLU A 248 5.24 10.78 19.09
N ALA A 249 4.80 9.72 19.77
CA ALA A 249 3.92 8.72 19.16
C ALA A 249 2.56 9.32 18.76
N ASN A 250 2.01 10.24 19.58
CA ASN A 250 0.78 10.94 19.24
C ASN A 250 0.95 11.83 18.00
N VAL A 251 2.03 12.61 17.92
CA VAL A 251 2.35 13.41 16.72
C VAL A 251 2.46 12.54 15.49
N LYS A 252 3.20 11.43 15.57
CA LYS A 252 3.35 10.47 14.48
C LYS A 252 2.01 9.89 14.01
N SER A 253 1.14 9.52 14.95
CA SER A 253 -0.19 8.99 14.66
C SER A 253 -1.08 10.04 13.97
N ARG A 254 -1.11 11.29 14.50
CA ARG A 254 -1.90 12.37 13.88
C ARG A 254 -1.39 12.76 12.51
N ASN A 255 -0.07 12.80 12.32
CA ASN A 255 0.55 13.04 11.02
C ASN A 255 0.18 11.94 10.01
N ALA A 256 0.21 10.67 10.41
CA ALA A 256 -0.20 9.57 9.54
C ALA A 256 -1.67 9.70 9.10
N THR A 257 -2.57 10.09 10.02
CA THR A 257 -3.98 10.34 9.70
C THR A 257 -4.13 11.51 8.73
N TYR A 258 -3.41 12.62 8.96
CA TYR A 258 -3.39 13.78 8.06
C TYR A 258 -2.94 13.39 6.63
N ILE A 259 -1.82 12.65 6.51
CA ILE A 259 -1.31 12.18 5.20
C ILE A 259 -2.33 11.28 4.52
N LEU A 260 -2.96 10.36 5.25
CA LEU A 260 -3.99 9.49 4.69
C LEU A 260 -5.19 10.30 4.15
N THR A 261 -5.66 11.28 4.91
CA THR A 261 -6.77 12.15 4.48
C THR A 261 -6.38 12.99 3.28
N LYS A 262 -5.14 13.52 3.24
CA LYS A 262 -4.60 14.23 2.09
C LYS A 262 -4.60 13.37 0.82
N ASN A 263 -4.13 12.12 0.91
CA ASN A 263 -4.12 11.19 -0.23
C ASN A 263 -5.52 10.85 -0.71
N ARG A 264 -6.50 10.75 0.21
CA ARG A 264 -7.92 10.57 -0.14
C ARG A 264 -8.46 11.77 -0.91
N LEU A 265 -8.19 12.99 -0.43
CA LEU A 265 -8.56 14.21 -1.13
C LEU A 265 -7.98 14.25 -2.56
N GLU A 266 -6.69 13.97 -2.72
CA GLU A 266 -6.04 13.94 -4.04
C GLU A 266 -6.64 12.86 -4.97
N THR A 267 -7.07 11.74 -4.40
CA THR A 267 -7.75 10.69 -5.17
C THR A 267 -9.14 11.15 -5.61
N THR A 268 -9.91 11.78 -4.72
CA THR A 268 -11.24 12.33 -5.05
C THR A 268 -11.12 13.45 -6.10
N MET A 269 -10.09 14.31 -6.02
CA MET A 269 -9.81 15.32 -7.04
C MET A 269 -9.53 14.70 -8.41
N ARG A 270 -8.68 13.68 -8.49
CA ARG A 270 -8.41 12.94 -9.73
C ARG A 270 -9.67 12.27 -10.28
N ASN A 271 -10.51 11.71 -9.42
CA ASN A 271 -11.77 11.12 -9.84
C ASN A 271 -12.71 12.17 -10.43
N LEU A 272 -12.73 13.38 -9.87
CA LEU A 272 -13.49 14.50 -10.41
C LEU A 272 -12.98 14.93 -11.79
N GLU A 273 -11.65 15.07 -11.94
CA GLU A 273 -11.03 15.37 -13.23
C GLU A 273 -11.36 14.32 -14.29
N ASN A 274 -11.34 13.04 -13.92
CA ASN A 274 -11.66 11.91 -14.78
C ASN A 274 -13.15 11.88 -15.19
N CYS A 275 -14.04 12.61 -14.52
CA CYS A 275 -15.43 12.76 -14.96
C CYS A 275 -15.54 13.55 -16.26
N THR A 276 -14.55 14.39 -16.58
CA THR A 276 -14.48 15.13 -17.84
C THR A 276 -13.40 14.48 -18.72
N ILE A 277 -13.82 13.59 -19.59
CA ILE A 277 -12.93 12.86 -20.49
C ILE A 277 -12.68 13.71 -21.72
N ARG A 278 -11.39 14.04 -21.99
CA ARG A 278 -10.94 14.87 -23.10
C ARG A 278 -10.20 14.05 -24.15
N ALA A 279 -10.17 14.58 -25.38
CA ALA A 279 -9.41 13.99 -26.47
C ALA A 279 -7.90 14.04 -26.17
N THR A 280 -7.22 12.90 -26.33
CA THR A 280 -5.76 12.79 -26.14
C THR A 280 -5.02 12.48 -27.43
N GLN A 281 -5.74 12.03 -28.48
CA GLN A 281 -5.20 11.86 -29.83
C GLN A 281 -6.29 12.08 -30.89
N PRO A 282 -5.89 12.42 -32.12
CA PRO A 282 -6.84 12.57 -33.23
C PRO A 282 -7.43 11.22 -33.64
N GLY A 283 -8.61 11.25 -34.24
CA GLY A 283 -9.30 10.04 -34.70
C GLY A 283 -10.79 10.26 -34.89
N PHE A 284 -11.47 9.24 -35.34
CA PHE A 284 -12.93 9.28 -35.47
C PHE A 284 -13.58 8.67 -34.23
N VAL A 285 -14.68 9.27 -33.79
CA VAL A 285 -15.43 8.76 -32.64
C VAL A 285 -16.28 7.58 -33.04
N VAL A 286 -16.04 6.44 -32.38
CA VAL A 286 -16.86 5.24 -32.47
C VAL A 286 -17.33 4.89 -31.07
N TYR A 287 -18.63 4.69 -30.89
CA TYR A 287 -19.19 4.37 -29.59
C TYR A 287 -18.80 2.96 -29.13
N GLY A 288 -18.48 2.83 -27.85
CA GLY A 288 -18.38 1.54 -27.20
C GLY A 288 -19.77 0.89 -27.06
N THR A 289 -19.80 -0.38 -26.67
CA THR A 289 -21.05 -1.12 -26.45
C THR A 289 -21.19 -1.51 -24.99
N THR A 290 -22.44 -1.48 -24.49
CA THR A 290 -22.79 -2.02 -23.17
C THR A 290 -23.39 -3.41 -23.35
N GLY A 291 -22.83 -4.42 -22.72
CA GLY A 291 -23.42 -5.75 -22.71
C GLY A 291 -22.46 -6.88 -23.01
N ARG A 292 -22.88 -8.10 -22.71
CA ARG A 292 -22.20 -9.32 -23.08
C ARG A 292 -22.94 -9.96 -24.25
N PHE A 293 -22.23 -10.26 -25.33
CA PHE A 293 -22.50 -11.15 -26.44
C PHE A 293 -23.94 -11.29 -27.05
N LEU A 294 -24.99 -11.01 -26.28
CA LEU A 294 -26.39 -11.19 -26.71
C LEU A 294 -27.25 -9.92 -26.66
N SER A 295 -26.71 -8.82 -26.09
CA SER A 295 -27.46 -7.56 -25.93
C SER A 295 -26.46 -6.39 -25.92
N GLU A 296 -25.84 -6.13 -27.08
CA GLU A 296 -24.99 -4.97 -27.26
C GLU A 296 -25.85 -3.74 -27.53
N THR A 297 -25.89 -2.82 -26.59
CA THR A 297 -26.50 -1.50 -26.80
C THR A 297 -25.40 -0.45 -26.90
N PRO A 298 -25.47 0.47 -27.86
CA PRO A 298 -24.49 1.54 -27.98
C PRO A 298 -24.56 2.45 -26.75
N ILE A 299 -23.39 2.96 -26.34
CA ILE A 299 -23.28 3.91 -25.27
C ILE A 299 -23.78 5.26 -25.76
N GLN A 300 -24.70 5.90 -25.01
CA GLN A 300 -25.29 7.19 -25.33
C GLN A 300 -25.49 8.04 -24.08
N ALA A 301 -25.86 9.29 -24.26
CA ALA A 301 -26.21 10.17 -23.13
C ALA A 301 -27.36 9.56 -22.33
N GLY A 302 -27.26 9.60 -20.98
CA GLY A 302 -28.18 8.95 -20.06
C GLY A 302 -27.84 7.49 -19.72
N THR A 303 -26.88 6.87 -20.41
CA THR A 303 -26.43 5.49 -20.09
C THR A 303 -25.58 5.49 -18.83
N THR A 304 -25.80 4.49 -17.95
CA THR A 304 -24.97 4.27 -16.79
C THR A 304 -23.80 3.35 -17.13
N VAL A 305 -22.59 3.81 -16.83
CA VAL A 305 -21.32 3.11 -17.12
C VAL A 305 -20.57 2.77 -15.86
N ARG A 306 -19.78 1.70 -15.92
CA ARG A 306 -18.96 1.20 -14.79
C ARG A 306 -17.49 1.53 -14.98
N MET A 307 -16.72 1.47 -13.90
CA MET A 307 -15.28 1.59 -13.96
C MET A 307 -14.67 0.54 -14.91
N TYR A 308 -13.66 0.94 -15.68
CA TYR A 308 -12.98 0.16 -16.71
C TYR A 308 -13.84 -0.27 -17.91
N GLN A 309 -15.04 0.25 -18.05
CA GLN A 309 -15.85 0.03 -19.24
C GLN A 309 -15.31 0.88 -20.40
N GLU A 310 -15.19 0.29 -21.58
CA GLU A 310 -14.87 0.98 -22.83
C GLU A 310 -16.05 1.89 -23.20
N LEU A 311 -15.79 3.19 -23.31
CA LEU A 311 -16.81 4.20 -23.62
C LEU A 311 -16.80 4.57 -25.09
N LEU A 312 -15.62 4.87 -25.62
CA LEU A 312 -15.38 5.26 -26.99
C LEU A 312 -14.12 4.56 -27.51
N ASN A 313 -14.07 4.38 -28.80
CA ASN A 313 -12.86 4.05 -29.52
C ASN A 313 -12.56 5.17 -30.54
N LEU A 314 -11.30 5.60 -30.60
CA LEU A 314 -10.80 6.60 -31.55
C LEU A 314 -9.84 5.92 -32.53
N PRO A 315 -10.34 5.27 -33.60
CA PRO A 315 -9.50 4.76 -34.68
C PRO A 315 -8.88 5.91 -35.48
N ASP A 316 -7.59 5.76 -35.76
CA ASP A 316 -6.85 6.65 -36.64
C ASP A 316 -6.91 6.11 -38.09
N PHE A 317 -7.68 6.77 -38.93
CA PHE A 317 -7.83 6.35 -40.33
C PHE A 317 -6.62 6.67 -41.21
N SER A 318 -5.66 7.43 -40.72
CA SER A 318 -4.40 7.64 -41.43
C SER A 318 -3.55 6.36 -41.48
N THR A 319 -3.77 5.45 -40.53
CA THR A 319 -3.05 4.19 -40.39
C THR A 319 -3.99 2.99 -40.57
N MET A 320 -4.52 2.87 -41.77
CA MET A 320 -5.37 1.74 -42.15
C MET A 320 -4.57 0.48 -42.48
N GLY A 321 -5.15 -0.67 -42.21
CA GLY A 321 -4.63 -1.98 -42.58
C GLY A 321 -5.75 -2.98 -42.81
N VAL A 322 -5.36 -4.20 -43.16
CA VAL A 322 -6.29 -5.33 -43.29
C VAL A 322 -5.92 -6.38 -42.25
N GLU A 323 -6.89 -6.76 -41.45
CA GLU A 323 -6.78 -7.90 -40.54
C GLU A 323 -7.23 -9.16 -41.30
N VAL A 324 -6.30 -10.08 -41.51
CA VAL A 324 -6.49 -11.29 -42.27
C VAL A 324 -6.39 -12.50 -41.36
N LYS A 325 -7.18 -13.52 -41.62
CA LYS A 325 -7.20 -14.78 -40.89
C LYS A 325 -6.47 -15.85 -41.68
N ILE A 326 -5.27 -16.22 -41.28
CA ILE A 326 -4.42 -17.18 -41.96
C ILE A 326 -4.57 -18.55 -41.30
N HIS A 327 -4.81 -19.56 -42.13
CA HIS A 327 -4.91 -20.94 -41.68
C HIS A 327 -3.54 -21.48 -41.19
N GLU A 328 -3.54 -22.39 -40.22
CA GLU A 328 -2.34 -23.01 -39.63
C GLU A 328 -1.38 -23.59 -40.69
N SER A 329 -1.91 -24.19 -41.78
CA SER A 329 -1.10 -24.77 -42.85
C SER A 329 -0.18 -23.75 -43.54
N ASN A 330 -0.52 -22.47 -43.52
CA ASN A 330 0.19 -21.42 -44.25
C ASN A 330 1.00 -20.49 -43.35
N ILE A 331 0.76 -20.55 -42.01
CA ILE A 331 1.33 -19.59 -41.04
C ILE A 331 2.86 -19.62 -40.98
N GLU A 332 3.46 -20.81 -41.14
CA GLU A 332 4.92 -20.98 -41.10
C GLU A 332 5.62 -20.20 -42.22
N LYS A 333 4.95 -20.03 -43.35
CA LYS A 333 5.48 -19.37 -44.56
C LYS A 333 5.24 -17.86 -44.54
N VAL A 334 4.27 -17.38 -43.75
CA VAL A 334 3.95 -15.94 -43.66
C VAL A 334 4.77 -15.28 -42.60
N LYS A 335 5.63 -14.34 -43.00
CA LYS A 335 6.56 -13.61 -42.13
C LYS A 335 6.32 -12.10 -42.22
N GLN A 336 6.67 -11.38 -41.16
CA GLN A 336 6.66 -9.91 -41.16
C GLN A 336 7.55 -9.35 -42.29
N GLY A 337 7.04 -8.32 -42.96
CA GLY A 337 7.73 -7.65 -44.06
C GLY A 337 7.43 -8.21 -45.46
N LEU A 338 6.68 -9.31 -45.59
CA LEU A 338 6.31 -9.84 -46.90
C LEU A 338 5.38 -8.85 -47.62
N PRO A 339 5.57 -8.69 -48.95
CA PRO A 339 4.68 -7.86 -49.77
C PRO A 339 3.31 -8.51 -49.92
N ALA A 340 2.29 -7.68 -49.91
CA ALA A 340 0.90 -8.10 -50.07
C ALA A 340 0.17 -7.21 -51.06
N THR A 341 -0.66 -7.86 -51.87
CA THR A 341 -1.59 -7.21 -52.81
C THR A 341 -2.99 -7.27 -52.23
N ILE A 342 -3.64 -6.13 -52.07
CA ILE A 342 -4.94 -6.00 -51.41
C ILE A 342 -5.98 -5.58 -52.45
N LYS A 343 -7.08 -6.29 -52.49
CA LYS A 343 -8.26 -5.97 -53.31
C LYS A 343 -9.42 -5.72 -52.35
N VAL A 344 -9.91 -4.49 -52.31
CA VAL A 344 -11.05 -4.12 -51.46
C VAL A 344 -12.33 -4.30 -52.24
N ASP A 345 -13.31 -5.03 -51.70
CA ASP A 345 -14.57 -5.38 -52.40
C ASP A 345 -15.38 -4.13 -52.78
N ALA A 346 -15.30 -3.08 -51.97
CA ALA A 346 -15.97 -1.81 -52.23
C ALA A 346 -15.39 -1.03 -53.41
N PHE A 347 -14.19 -1.38 -53.91
CA PHE A 347 -13.49 -0.70 -54.99
C PHE A 347 -12.99 -1.71 -56.05
N PRO A 348 -13.90 -2.35 -56.79
CA PRO A 348 -13.54 -3.37 -57.79
C PRO A 348 -12.70 -2.73 -58.90
N GLY A 349 -11.54 -3.31 -59.16
CA GLY A 349 -10.62 -2.80 -60.18
C GLY A 349 -9.47 -1.95 -59.66
N GLN A 350 -9.46 -1.56 -58.38
CA GLN A 350 -8.30 -0.95 -57.75
C GLN A 350 -7.49 -1.99 -56.98
N ILE A 351 -6.20 -1.97 -57.22
CA ILE A 351 -5.24 -2.84 -56.54
C ILE A 351 -4.39 -1.98 -55.61
N PHE A 352 -4.41 -2.34 -54.34
CA PHE A 352 -3.63 -1.69 -53.33
C PHE A 352 -2.42 -2.55 -52.98
N THR A 353 -1.30 -1.89 -52.62
CA THR A 353 -0.09 -2.56 -52.15
C THR A 353 0.10 -2.34 -50.68
N GLY A 354 0.69 -3.32 -50.04
CA GLY A 354 0.97 -3.26 -48.60
C GLY A 354 2.00 -4.28 -48.18
N LYS A 355 2.25 -4.35 -46.86
CA LYS A 355 3.19 -5.26 -46.26
C LYS A 355 2.60 -5.92 -45.02
N VAL A 356 3.01 -7.16 -44.77
CA VAL A 356 2.68 -7.83 -43.49
C VAL A 356 3.38 -7.10 -42.37
N GLU A 357 2.63 -6.46 -41.50
CA GLU A 357 3.15 -5.70 -40.35
C GLU A 357 3.38 -6.59 -39.15
N SER A 358 2.43 -7.45 -38.84
CA SER A 358 2.54 -8.40 -37.72
C SER A 358 1.76 -9.69 -38.01
N VAL A 359 2.19 -10.78 -37.38
CA VAL A 359 1.52 -12.07 -37.39
C VAL A 359 1.37 -12.54 -35.97
N ALA A 360 0.15 -12.90 -35.55
CA ALA A 360 -0.11 -13.36 -34.18
C ALA A 360 0.61 -14.68 -33.92
N LEU A 361 1.21 -14.80 -32.73
CA LEU A 361 1.89 -16.03 -32.28
C LEU A 361 0.91 -17.10 -31.80
N MET A 362 -0.30 -16.73 -31.45
CA MET A 362 -1.34 -17.62 -30.94
C MET A 362 -2.56 -17.59 -31.85
N PRO A 363 -3.29 -18.73 -32.02
CA PRO A 363 -4.50 -18.75 -32.79
C PRO A 363 -5.60 -17.89 -32.14
N ASP A 364 -6.53 -17.36 -32.98
CA ASP A 364 -7.66 -16.55 -32.54
C ASP A 364 -8.56 -17.33 -31.55
N PRO A 365 -8.67 -16.93 -30.30
CA PRO A 365 -9.47 -17.64 -29.31
C PRO A 365 -10.96 -17.62 -29.61
N ASN A 366 -11.46 -16.61 -30.31
CA ASN A 366 -12.87 -16.48 -30.66
C ASN A 366 -13.30 -17.54 -31.72
N MET A 367 -12.42 -17.81 -32.68
CA MET A 367 -12.67 -18.83 -33.68
C MET A 367 -12.56 -20.24 -33.08
N LYS A 368 -11.63 -20.44 -32.18
CA LYS A 368 -11.45 -21.74 -31.52
C LYS A 368 -12.65 -22.14 -30.65
N TRP A 369 -13.39 -21.17 -30.09
CA TRP A 369 -14.62 -21.45 -29.35
C TRP A 369 -15.78 -21.88 -30.30
N LEU A 370 -15.86 -21.30 -31.52
CA LEU A 370 -16.88 -21.62 -32.50
C LEU A 370 -16.58 -22.95 -33.24
N ASN A 371 -15.30 -23.18 -33.58
CA ASN A 371 -14.79 -24.35 -34.30
C ASN A 371 -13.49 -24.82 -33.67
N PRO A 372 -13.49 -25.79 -32.74
CA PRO A 372 -12.29 -26.24 -32.03
C PRO A 372 -11.18 -26.79 -32.96
N ASP A 373 -11.56 -27.31 -34.11
CA ASP A 373 -10.64 -27.94 -35.07
C ASP A 373 -10.02 -26.96 -36.07
N LEU A 374 -10.46 -25.69 -36.07
CA LEU A 374 -9.98 -24.66 -36.97
C LEU A 374 -9.01 -23.70 -36.27
N ASN A 375 -7.72 -23.88 -36.49
CA ASN A 375 -6.70 -22.96 -36.02
C ASN A 375 -6.43 -21.87 -37.05
N VAL A 376 -6.84 -20.65 -36.77
CA VAL A 376 -6.53 -19.47 -37.61
C VAL A 376 -5.71 -18.47 -36.81
N TYR A 377 -4.77 -17.85 -37.48
CA TYR A 377 -3.89 -16.84 -36.91
C TYR A 377 -4.19 -15.48 -37.54
N ILE A 378 -4.21 -14.44 -36.72
CA ILE A 378 -4.48 -13.10 -37.21
C ILE A 378 -3.16 -12.49 -37.71
N ALA A 379 -3.16 -12.06 -38.97
CA ALA A 379 -2.11 -11.23 -39.53
C ALA A 379 -2.64 -9.83 -39.85
N GLN A 380 -1.83 -8.82 -39.51
CA GLN A 380 -2.12 -7.42 -39.83
C GLN A 380 -1.24 -6.99 -41.01
N ILE A 381 -1.88 -6.41 -42.01
CA ILE A 381 -1.22 -5.94 -43.22
C ILE A 381 -1.47 -4.46 -43.38
N SER A 382 -0.41 -3.67 -43.39
CA SER A 382 -0.48 -2.23 -43.57
C SER A 382 -0.48 -1.84 -45.03
N PHE A 383 -1.26 -0.82 -45.39
CA PHE A 383 -1.15 -0.20 -46.72
C PHE A 383 0.16 0.62 -46.84
N ASP A 384 0.76 0.64 -48.02
CA ASP A 384 1.95 1.45 -48.30
C ASP A 384 1.67 2.95 -48.29
N ARG A 385 0.42 3.36 -48.44
CA ARG A 385 -0.03 4.76 -48.45
C ARG A 385 -1.36 4.89 -47.70
N SER A 386 -1.64 6.07 -47.17
CA SER A 386 -2.94 6.42 -46.61
C SER A 386 -3.96 6.69 -47.70
N TYR A 387 -5.19 6.26 -47.48
CA TYR A 387 -6.30 6.44 -48.40
C TYR A 387 -7.53 6.90 -47.60
N ASP A 388 -7.94 8.14 -47.78
CA ASP A 388 -8.98 8.78 -46.97
C ASP A 388 -10.39 8.23 -47.17
N TYR A 389 -10.59 7.47 -48.26
CA TYR A 389 -11.88 6.87 -48.61
C TYR A 389 -12.05 5.44 -48.10
N LEU A 390 -11.00 4.80 -47.60
CA LEU A 390 -11.09 3.48 -46.99
C LEU A 390 -11.66 3.62 -45.58
N ARG A 391 -12.61 2.75 -45.25
CA ARG A 391 -13.26 2.76 -43.92
C ARG A 391 -13.09 1.41 -43.24
N PRO A 392 -12.96 1.41 -41.90
CA PRO A 392 -12.97 0.17 -41.12
C PRO A 392 -14.24 -0.63 -41.37
N GLY A 393 -14.11 -1.96 -41.36
CA GLY A 393 -15.22 -2.87 -41.63
C GLY A 393 -15.44 -3.24 -43.09
N MET A 394 -14.78 -2.58 -44.06
CA MET A 394 -14.81 -3.00 -45.45
C MET A 394 -14.12 -4.36 -45.62
N SER A 395 -14.69 -5.25 -46.42
CA SER A 395 -14.08 -6.53 -46.76
C SER A 395 -13.01 -6.36 -47.83
N ALA A 396 -11.96 -7.16 -47.71
CA ALA A 396 -10.87 -7.19 -48.66
C ALA A 396 -10.32 -8.60 -48.83
N GLN A 397 -9.87 -8.90 -50.03
CA GLN A 397 -9.09 -10.09 -50.35
C GLN A 397 -7.61 -9.69 -50.40
N VAL A 398 -6.77 -10.42 -49.69
CA VAL A 398 -5.35 -10.15 -49.62
C VAL A 398 -4.56 -11.33 -50.17
N GLU A 399 -3.70 -11.04 -51.12
CA GLU A 399 -2.75 -11.98 -51.68
C GLU A 399 -1.36 -11.67 -51.13
N ILE A 400 -0.85 -12.54 -50.23
CA ILE A 400 0.47 -12.39 -49.59
C ILE A 400 1.47 -13.19 -50.44
N THR A 401 2.47 -12.50 -50.97
CA THR A 401 3.55 -13.13 -51.74
C THR A 401 4.62 -13.65 -50.78
N MET A 402 4.74 -14.97 -50.68
CA MET A 402 5.67 -15.65 -49.77
C MET A 402 7.05 -15.86 -50.39
N ASN A 403 7.09 -16.27 -51.68
CA ASN A 403 8.33 -16.56 -52.38
C ASN A 403 8.14 -16.35 -53.91
N VAL A 404 9.21 -15.98 -54.59
CA VAL A 404 9.24 -15.86 -56.04
C VAL A 404 10.38 -16.71 -56.59
N LEU A 405 10.05 -17.87 -57.15
CA LEU A 405 11.02 -18.76 -57.78
C LEU A 405 11.25 -18.27 -59.21
N LYS A 406 12.45 -17.78 -59.48
CA LYS A 406 12.80 -17.26 -60.81
C LYS A 406 13.30 -18.36 -61.72
N ASN A 407 12.80 -18.31 -62.97
CA ASN A 407 13.26 -19.17 -64.05
C ASN A 407 13.12 -20.70 -63.78
N VAL A 408 11.96 -21.08 -63.23
CA VAL A 408 11.64 -22.49 -62.92
C VAL A 408 10.70 -23.09 -63.97
N LEU A 409 10.76 -24.43 -64.14
CA LEU A 409 9.83 -25.15 -64.97
C LEU A 409 8.51 -25.34 -64.22
N VAL A 410 7.42 -24.81 -64.76
CA VAL A 410 6.09 -24.85 -64.13
C VAL A 410 5.10 -25.58 -64.99
N ILE A 411 4.17 -26.28 -64.38
CA ILE A 411 3.04 -26.96 -65.03
C ILE A 411 1.75 -26.59 -64.27
N PRO A 412 0.60 -26.59 -64.93
CA PRO A 412 -0.68 -26.43 -64.26
C PRO A 412 -0.90 -27.55 -63.23
N LEU A 413 -1.35 -27.19 -62.03
CA LEU A 413 -1.57 -28.15 -60.93
C LEU A 413 -2.59 -29.23 -61.32
N VAL A 414 -3.58 -28.88 -62.13
CA VAL A 414 -4.60 -29.82 -62.69
C VAL A 414 -4.03 -30.89 -63.57
N ALA A 415 -2.80 -30.75 -64.07
CA ALA A 415 -2.12 -31.75 -64.88
C ALA A 415 -1.38 -32.84 -64.09
N VAL A 416 -1.24 -32.64 -62.75
CA VAL A 416 -0.54 -33.56 -61.88
C VAL A 416 -1.47 -34.61 -61.31
N ASN A 417 -1.12 -35.88 -61.53
CA ASN A 417 -1.83 -37.05 -61.00
C ASN A 417 -0.99 -37.68 -59.88
N PHE A 418 -1.60 -37.97 -58.75
CA PHE A 418 -0.93 -38.65 -57.63
C PHE A 418 -1.31 -40.13 -57.65
N LYS A 419 -0.33 -41.00 -57.68
CA LYS A 419 -0.51 -42.44 -57.54
C LYS A 419 0.58 -43.01 -56.65
N ASP A 420 0.18 -43.78 -55.63
CA ASP A 420 1.09 -44.42 -54.65
C ASP A 420 2.09 -43.44 -54.01
N GLY A 421 1.62 -42.21 -53.68
CA GLY A 421 2.44 -41.17 -53.06
C GLY A 421 3.47 -40.48 -53.98
N LYS A 422 3.43 -40.78 -55.29
CA LYS A 422 4.30 -40.19 -56.32
C LYS A 422 3.49 -39.35 -57.29
N ALA A 423 4.08 -38.25 -57.76
CA ALA A 423 3.46 -37.37 -58.77
C ALA A 423 3.79 -37.82 -60.17
N TYR A 424 2.78 -37.87 -61.03
CA TYR A 424 2.86 -38.25 -62.48
C TYR A 424 2.21 -37.18 -63.29
N VAL A 425 2.72 -37.00 -64.53
CA VAL A 425 2.11 -36.15 -65.56
C VAL A 425 2.06 -36.90 -66.82
N ASN A 426 0.93 -36.76 -67.57
CA ASN A 426 0.74 -37.33 -68.87
C ASN A 426 1.43 -36.44 -69.92
N VAL A 427 2.50 -36.95 -70.55
CA VAL A 427 3.25 -36.26 -71.61
C VAL A 427 2.88 -36.86 -72.95
N LEU A 428 2.62 -36.01 -73.92
CA LEU A 428 2.40 -36.42 -75.28
C LEU A 428 3.74 -36.63 -76.03
N ASN A 429 4.10 -37.90 -76.26
CA ASN A 429 5.28 -38.24 -77.03
C ASN A 429 4.84 -38.72 -78.40
N GLY A 430 4.84 -37.83 -79.43
CA GLY A 430 4.31 -38.08 -80.73
C GLY A 430 2.79 -38.28 -80.74
N LYS A 431 2.27 -39.52 -80.95
CA LYS A 431 0.85 -39.88 -80.87
C LYS A 431 0.47 -40.68 -79.62
N LYS A 432 1.40 -40.95 -78.72
CA LYS A 432 1.16 -41.73 -77.48
C LYS A 432 1.22 -40.86 -76.26
N ILE A 433 0.34 -41.10 -75.29
CA ILE A 433 0.33 -40.47 -74.01
C ILE A 433 1.10 -41.43 -73.07
N GLU A 434 2.16 -40.91 -72.46
CA GLU A 434 2.97 -41.65 -71.50
C GLU A 434 2.89 -40.96 -70.15
N ALA A 435 2.59 -41.75 -69.09
CA ALA A 435 2.64 -41.23 -67.71
C ALA A 435 4.12 -41.19 -67.21
N LYS A 436 4.64 -40.00 -66.98
CA LYS A 436 5.99 -39.79 -66.58
C LYS A 436 6.03 -39.38 -65.15
N GLN A 437 6.84 -40.03 -64.29
CA GLN A 437 7.02 -39.66 -62.91
C GLN A 437 7.78 -38.34 -62.85
N ILE A 438 7.32 -37.42 -62.03
CA ILE A 438 7.93 -36.12 -61.81
C ILE A 438 8.26 -35.90 -60.33
N GLU A 439 9.24 -35.08 -60.07
CA GLU A 439 9.57 -34.58 -58.76
C GLU A 439 9.07 -33.13 -58.70
N ILE A 440 8.04 -32.89 -57.89
CA ILE A 440 7.43 -31.56 -57.75
C ILE A 440 8.13 -30.74 -56.64
N GLY A 441 8.16 -29.44 -56.79
CA GLY A 441 8.65 -28.47 -55.83
C GLY A 441 7.51 -27.70 -55.15
N GLU A 442 7.71 -26.40 -55.00
CA GLU A 442 6.69 -25.51 -54.47
C GLU A 442 5.56 -25.28 -55.44
N SER A 443 4.36 -25.05 -54.96
CA SER A 443 3.16 -24.83 -55.79
C SER A 443 2.35 -23.66 -55.25
N ASN A 444 1.61 -23.03 -56.16
CA ASN A 444 0.50 -22.15 -55.80
C ASN A 444 -0.83 -22.81 -56.22
N GLU A 445 -1.95 -22.08 -56.12
CA GLU A 445 -3.27 -22.60 -56.45
C GLU A 445 -3.45 -23.04 -57.93
N ARG A 446 -2.55 -22.61 -58.83
CA ARG A 446 -2.69 -22.82 -60.28
C ARG A 446 -1.56 -23.62 -60.91
N GLU A 447 -0.35 -23.40 -60.41
CA GLU A 447 0.88 -23.93 -61.04
C GLU A 447 1.78 -24.57 -59.97
N VAL A 448 2.53 -25.60 -60.39
CA VAL A 448 3.52 -26.29 -59.54
C VAL A 448 4.87 -26.33 -60.23
N GLU A 449 5.93 -26.13 -59.47
CA GLU A 449 7.32 -26.28 -59.89
C GLU A 449 7.62 -27.75 -60.16
N VAL A 450 8.31 -28.04 -61.28
CA VAL A 450 8.88 -29.36 -61.54
C VAL A 450 10.37 -29.31 -61.43
N LYS A 451 10.93 -30.00 -60.42
CA LYS A 451 12.36 -30.08 -60.14
C LYS A 451 13.05 -31.09 -61.07
N LYS A 452 12.38 -32.23 -61.34
CA LYS A 452 12.92 -33.27 -62.21
C LYS A 452 11.79 -34.01 -62.90
N GLY A 453 12.12 -34.58 -64.10
CA GLY A 453 11.22 -35.47 -64.80
C GLY A 453 10.64 -34.90 -66.08
N LEU A 454 10.65 -33.58 -66.31
CA LEU A 454 10.22 -32.91 -67.53
C LEU A 454 11.32 -32.04 -68.12
N LYS A 455 11.21 -31.73 -69.39
CA LYS A 455 12.05 -30.77 -70.11
C LYS A 455 11.20 -29.66 -70.70
N GLU A 456 11.80 -28.50 -70.87
CA GLU A 456 11.19 -27.36 -71.50
C GLU A 456 10.81 -27.77 -72.94
N GLY A 457 9.49 -27.57 -73.32
CA GLY A 457 8.95 -27.99 -74.60
C GLY A 457 8.15 -29.29 -74.57
N ASP A 458 8.18 -30.06 -73.46
CA ASP A 458 7.32 -31.25 -73.32
C ASP A 458 5.83 -30.84 -73.34
N ILE A 459 5.00 -31.49 -74.14
CA ILE A 459 3.57 -31.23 -74.27
C ILE A 459 2.81 -32.06 -73.23
N ILE A 460 2.14 -31.39 -72.32
CA ILE A 460 1.40 -32.01 -71.23
C ILE A 460 -0.09 -32.13 -71.60
N VAL A 461 -0.66 -33.29 -71.37
CA VAL A 461 -2.08 -33.54 -71.57
C VAL A 461 -2.82 -33.37 -70.24
N ILE A 462 -3.68 -32.37 -70.18
CA ILE A 462 -4.56 -32.15 -69.04
C ILE A 462 -5.74 -33.12 -69.23
N SER A 463 -5.72 -34.30 -68.59
CA SER A 463 -6.83 -35.23 -68.59
C SER A 463 -7.90 -34.71 -67.60
N ALA A 464 -9.07 -34.33 -68.14
CA ALA A 464 -10.28 -34.30 -67.36
C ALA A 464 -10.50 -35.72 -66.80
N ILE A 465 -10.67 -35.83 -65.46
CA ILE A 465 -10.93 -37.11 -64.79
C ILE A 465 -12.13 -37.79 -65.40
N GLY A 466 -11.85 -38.81 -66.24
CA GLY A 466 -12.89 -39.60 -66.88
C GLY A 466 -12.31 -40.66 -67.85
N LYS A 467 -12.10 -41.88 -67.35
CA LYS A 467 -11.94 -43.15 -68.09
C LYS A 467 -10.62 -43.37 -68.83
N VAL A 468 -9.68 -44.01 -68.12
CA VAL A 468 -8.80 -44.98 -68.82
C VAL A 468 -9.42 -46.33 -68.63
N GLY A 469 -9.80 -46.93 -69.83
CA GLY A 469 -10.46 -48.20 -69.95
C GLY A 469 -9.63 -49.36 -69.40
N GLU A 470 -10.24 -50.19 -68.64
CA GLU A 470 -9.92 -51.60 -68.55
C GLU A 470 -10.76 -52.36 -69.60
N THR A 471 -10.05 -52.87 -70.59
CA THR A 471 -10.53 -53.98 -71.42
C THR A 471 -10.46 -55.26 -70.60
N GLY A 472 -11.64 -55.87 -70.42
CA GLY A 472 -11.75 -57.30 -70.28
C GLY A 472 -12.01 -57.93 -68.95
N LYS A 473 -13.21 -58.14 -68.52
CA LYS A 473 -13.94 -59.45 -68.51
C LYS A 473 -15.28 -59.31 -67.81
N GLN A 474 -16.28 -59.70 -68.50
CA GLN A 474 -17.64 -59.94 -68.05
C GLN A 474 -17.68 -60.93 -66.88
N ALA A 475 -18.45 -60.67 -65.88
CA ALA A 475 -19.20 -61.65 -65.12
C ALA A 475 -20.48 -60.99 -64.63
N GLU A 476 -21.54 -61.50 -65.16
CA GLU A 476 -22.96 -61.29 -64.83
C GLU A 476 -23.18 -61.56 -63.31
N THR A 477 -24.03 -60.87 -62.64
CA THR A 477 -25.33 -61.36 -62.18
C THR A 477 -25.88 -60.61 -61.01
N LYS A 478 -27.04 -60.15 -61.14
CA LYS A 478 -28.28 -60.06 -60.36
C LYS A 478 -28.63 -58.75 -59.63
N THR A 479 -29.57 -58.18 -60.31
CA THR A 479 -30.76 -57.44 -59.88
C THR A 479 -31.33 -57.92 -58.56
N GLN A 480 -31.56 -57.03 -57.68
CA GLN A 480 -32.76 -56.97 -56.83
C GLN A 480 -33.16 -55.54 -56.52
N GLU A 481 -34.20 -55.12 -57.21
CA GLU A 481 -35.15 -54.08 -56.89
C GLU A 481 -35.75 -54.34 -55.50
N LYS A 482 -35.88 -53.32 -54.72
CA LYS A 482 -37.04 -53.11 -53.84
C LYS A 482 -37.25 -51.64 -53.62
N LYS A 483 -38.17 -51.20 -54.31
CA LYS A 483 -39.27 -50.26 -54.25
C LYS A 483 -39.73 -49.88 -52.87
N GLU A 484 -40.19 -48.61 -52.82
CA GLU A 484 -41.31 -48.05 -52.04
C GLU A 484 -41.05 -47.70 -50.60
N GLN A 485 -41.48 -46.60 -50.02
CA GLN A 485 -42.61 -45.71 -50.37
C GLN A 485 -42.42 -44.35 -49.61
N GLU A 486 -42.86 -43.32 -50.28
CA GLU A 486 -43.38 -42.08 -49.66
C GLU A 486 -44.35 -42.37 -48.55
N THR A 487 -44.26 -41.52 -47.49
CA THR A 487 -45.50 -40.93 -46.97
C THR A 487 -45.13 -39.82 -45.95
N THR A 488 -45.49 -38.62 -46.36
CA THR A 488 -45.94 -37.57 -45.46
C THR A 488 -47.32 -37.92 -44.94
N PRO A 489 -47.75 -37.63 -43.75
CA PRO A 489 -48.77 -36.57 -43.64
C PRO A 489 -48.63 -35.62 -42.43
N GLN A 490 -49.20 -34.47 -42.72
CA GLN A 490 -49.64 -33.39 -41.83
C GLN A 490 -50.46 -33.86 -40.61
N ALA A 491 -50.45 -33.01 -39.60
CA ALA A 491 -51.53 -32.33 -38.89
C ALA A 491 -51.43 -32.32 -37.36
N THR A 492 -51.41 -31.16 -36.85
CA THR A 492 -51.81 -30.61 -35.53
C THR A 492 -53.21 -31.08 -35.09
N PRO A 493 -53.77 -30.73 -33.92
CA PRO A 493 -53.28 -30.51 -32.55
C PRO A 493 -54.17 -31.18 -31.47
N GLN A 494 -53.75 -31.14 -30.18
CA GLN A 494 -54.69 -30.97 -29.02
C GLN A 494 -53.91 -31.18 -27.71
N ASN A 495 -53.79 -30.12 -26.93
CA ASN A 495 -54.48 -29.74 -25.73
C ASN A 495 -54.70 -30.82 -24.66
N SER A 496 -53.97 -30.69 -23.55
CA SER A 496 -54.50 -30.88 -22.18
C SER A 496 -53.46 -30.47 -21.12
N GLN A 497 -53.70 -29.37 -20.47
CA GLN A 497 -53.40 -29.19 -19.04
C GLN A 497 -54.32 -30.10 -18.21
N PRO A 498 -54.01 -30.51 -16.95
CA PRO A 498 -54.06 -29.55 -15.89
C PRO A 498 -53.14 -29.77 -14.65
N SER A 499 -53.12 -28.73 -13.85
CA SER A 499 -53.09 -28.60 -12.39
C SER A 499 -51.82 -28.86 -11.61
N SER A 500 -51.27 -27.76 -11.13
CA SER A 500 -51.19 -27.27 -9.74
C SER A 500 -50.55 -28.18 -8.69
N GLN A 501 -49.37 -27.76 -8.21
CA GLN A 501 -49.20 -27.60 -6.75
C GLN A 501 -48.03 -26.65 -6.46
N GLN A 502 -48.41 -25.55 -5.81
CA GLN A 502 -47.56 -24.60 -5.10
C GLN A 502 -46.91 -25.32 -3.91
N GLN A 503 -45.62 -25.19 -3.74
CA GLN A 503 -45.01 -25.22 -2.43
C GLN A 503 -44.03 -24.04 -2.32
N GLN A 504 -44.48 -23.08 -1.50
CA GLN A 504 -43.65 -22.02 -0.91
C GLN A 504 -42.60 -22.67 -0.01
N VAL A 505 -41.35 -22.28 -0.18
CA VAL A 505 -40.32 -22.45 0.85
C VAL A 505 -39.77 -21.08 1.17
N GLN A 506 -40.08 -20.60 2.39
CA GLN A 506 -39.49 -19.43 3.05
C GLN A 506 -38.00 -19.74 3.38
N PRO A 507 -37.12 -18.72 3.41
CA PRO A 507 -35.77 -18.87 3.89
C PRO A 507 -35.72 -18.74 5.43
N GLN A 508 -35.15 -19.75 6.08
CA GLN A 508 -34.81 -19.76 7.52
C GLN A 508 -33.49 -19.00 7.78
N GLN A 509 -33.54 -18.15 8.80
CA GLN A 509 -32.39 -17.56 9.49
C GLN A 509 -31.65 -18.62 10.31
N PRO A 510 -30.32 -18.54 10.51
CA PRO A 510 -29.63 -19.39 11.47
C PRO A 510 -29.66 -18.80 12.87
N GLU A 511 -30.17 -19.63 13.81
CA GLU A 511 -30.16 -19.45 15.26
C GLU A 511 -28.75 -19.42 15.86
N GLN A 512 -28.56 -18.50 16.80
CA GLN A 512 -27.45 -18.47 17.76
C GLN A 512 -27.66 -19.56 18.81
N LYS A 513 -26.69 -20.42 19.01
CA LYS A 513 -26.58 -21.31 20.16
C LYS A 513 -25.83 -20.63 21.30
N THR A 514 -26.58 -20.29 22.34
CA THR A 514 -26.13 -20.07 23.71
C THR A 514 -25.76 -21.40 24.38
N GLN A 515 -24.59 -21.47 25.00
CA GLN A 515 -24.30 -22.42 26.06
C GLN A 515 -23.94 -21.70 27.35
N SER A 516 -24.81 -21.92 28.32
CA SER A 516 -24.71 -21.59 29.73
C SER A 516 -23.81 -22.60 30.46
N THR A 517 -22.98 -22.11 31.40
CA THR A 517 -22.70 -22.86 32.66
C THR A 517 -22.45 -21.91 33.80
N GLU A 518 -23.31 -22.11 34.77
CA GLU A 518 -23.39 -21.72 36.17
C GLU A 518 -22.06 -21.58 36.94
N LYS A 519 -21.96 -20.58 37.82
CA LYS A 519 -21.97 -20.70 39.30
C LYS A 519 -21.82 -19.35 39.99
N SER A 520 -22.88 -18.94 40.68
CA SER A 520 -22.90 -18.05 41.86
C SER A 520 -22.56 -18.86 43.13
N PRO A 521 -22.47 -18.31 44.37
CA PRO A 521 -22.89 -17.01 44.87
C PRO A 521 -21.94 -16.38 45.94
N GLY A 522 -22.23 -15.15 46.35
CA GLY A 522 -21.64 -14.51 47.54
C GLY A 522 -22.09 -13.08 47.76
N ASN A 523 -23.12 -12.99 48.47
CA ASN A 523 -23.93 -11.94 49.10
C ASN A 523 -23.08 -11.01 50.02
N ILE A 524 -23.49 -9.77 50.22
CA ILE A 524 -23.80 -9.00 51.43
C ILE A 524 -23.72 -7.52 51.14
N GLU A 525 -24.85 -6.88 51.09
CA GLU A 525 -25.57 -5.94 51.97
C GLU A 525 -25.08 -4.48 52.01
N LYS A 526 -26.04 -3.63 51.64
CA LYS A 526 -26.62 -2.43 52.31
C LYS A 526 -25.72 -1.28 52.67
N SER A 527 -26.03 -0.04 52.34
CA SER A 527 -27.15 0.79 52.76
C SER A 527 -27.06 2.18 52.15
N ASN A 528 -28.14 2.71 51.61
CA ASN A 528 -28.88 3.92 51.97
C ASN A 528 -28.03 5.11 52.46
N THR A 529 -28.20 6.32 51.85
CA THR A 529 -29.24 7.28 52.21
C THR A 529 -29.06 8.60 51.41
N THR A 530 -30.08 9.02 50.74
CA THR A 530 -30.76 10.32 50.50
C THR A 530 -30.10 11.56 51.13
N GLU A 531 -30.06 12.67 50.34
CA GLU A 531 -30.62 14.05 50.58
C GLU A 531 -29.97 15.02 49.59
N ARG A 532 -30.61 15.60 48.66
CA ARG A 532 -31.53 16.72 48.46
C ARG A 532 -31.12 17.98 49.29
N GLN A 533 -30.82 19.06 48.58
CA GLN A 533 -31.25 20.46 48.70
C GLN A 533 -30.27 21.41 48.01
N GLU A 534 -30.74 22.08 46.96
CA GLU A 534 -31.28 23.46 46.88
C GLU A 534 -30.26 24.54 46.49
N ARG A 535 -30.62 25.20 45.36
CA ARG A 535 -30.14 26.50 44.91
C ARG A 535 -30.55 27.61 45.89
N PRO A 536 -29.89 28.78 45.88
CA PRO A 536 -30.54 29.87 45.20
C PRO A 536 -29.67 30.83 44.36
N ALA A 537 -30.39 31.61 43.61
CA ALA A 537 -30.06 32.62 42.63
C ALA A 537 -29.53 33.94 43.24
N GLY A 538 -28.85 34.74 42.38
CA GLY A 538 -28.97 36.20 42.45
C GLY A 538 -27.65 36.95 42.56
N SER A 539 -27.13 37.59 41.59
CA SER A 539 -27.38 39.00 41.29
C SER A 539 -26.40 39.58 40.29
N ARG A 540 -26.97 40.29 39.34
CA ARG A 540 -26.37 41.24 38.40
C ARG A 540 -25.48 42.28 39.14
N ARG A 541 -24.35 42.64 38.51
CA ARG A 541 -23.92 44.05 38.39
C ARG A 541 -23.04 44.23 37.17
N GLN A 542 -23.55 45.08 36.28
CA GLN A 542 -22.85 45.79 35.23
C GLN A 542 -21.82 46.76 35.83
N ARG A 543 -20.72 46.97 35.12
CA ARG A 543 -20.08 48.31 34.90
C ARG A 543 -18.90 48.13 33.94
N THR A 544 -19.10 48.65 32.73
CA THR A 544 -18.50 49.84 32.09
C THR A 544 -17.02 49.80 31.77
N ILE A 545 -16.80 49.86 30.46
CA ILE A 545 -15.60 50.27 29.70
C ILE A 545 -15.13 51.67 30.15
N PRO A 546 -13.84 51.97 30.04
CA PRO A 546 -13.49 53.03 29.11
C PRO A 546 -12.36 52.68 28.15
N ASP A 547 -12.58 53.13 26.94
CA ASP A 547 -11.74 53.48 25.84
C ASP A 547 -10.70 54.55 26.27
N GLU A 548 -9.42 54.38 25.86
CA GLU A 548 -8.59 55.53 25.48
C GLU A 548 -7.37 55.09 24.67
N SER A 549 -7.36 55.61 23.51
CA SER A 549 -6.34 55.67 22.51
C SER A 549 -5.14 56.56 22.96
N LYS A 550 -3.99 56.32 22.27
CA LYS A 550 -2.78 57.18 22.08
C LYS A 550 -1.59 56.91 23.04
N GLN A 551 -0.60 56.30 22.61
CA GLN A 551 0.63 56.84 21.96
C GLN A 551 1.40 55.68 21.33
#